data_92332976c25782d7299e22e936a1a3df
#
_entry.id   92332976c25782d7299e22e936a1a3df
#
_cell.length_a   1.000
_cell.length_b   1.000
_cell.length_c   1.000
_cell.angle_alpha   90.00
_cell.angle_beta   90.00
_cell.angle_gamma   90.00
#
_symmetry.space_group_name_H-M   'P 1'
#
loop_
_entity.id
_entity.type
_entity.pdbx_description
1 polymer ?
#
loop_
_entity_poly.entity_id
_entity_poly.type
_entity_poly.pdbx_seq_one_letter_code
_entity_poly.pdbx_strand_id
1 'polypeptide(L)'
;MPDPVMLLPREKWLELIGGDIPMGNDILCFFLADNPAYWTQVEQIRQKTGLGVRVIPRTESALQSAYPLAKGVTPAQWLRLIAGASMVLTDSFHAAAFSLLLHTPCTILR
;
A
#
# COMPACT_ATOMS: atom_id res chain seq x y z
N MET A 1 -23.36 -8.77 8.50
CA MET A 1 -23.67 -7.33 8.43
C MET A 1 -22.43 -6.58 7.96
N PRO A 2 -22.54 -5.76 6.94
CA PRO A 2 -21.34 -5.00 6.51
C PRO A 2 -20.92 -4.02 7.59
N ASP A 3 -19.61 -3.87 7.72
CA ASP A 3 -19.03 -2.88 8.62
C ASP A 3 -19.44 -1.48 8.13
N PRO A 4 -20.05 -0.63 8.99
CA PRO A 4 -20.42 0.74 8.60
C PRO A 4 -19.28 1.55 8.01
N VAL A 5 -18.06 1.26 8.46
CA VAL A 5 -16.85 1.92 7.96
C VAL A 5 -16.69 1.71 6.46
N MET A 6 -17.12 0.56 5.95
CA MET A 6 -17.00 0.25 4.52
C MET A 6 -18.01 0.99 3.64
N LEU A 7 -18.95 1.69 4.23
CA LEU A 7 -19.95 2.46 3.50
C LEU A 7 -19.53 3.90 3.23
N LEU A 8 -18.40 4.34 3.79
CA LEU A 8 -17.96 5.71 3.60
C LEU A 8 -17.37 5.91 2.20
N PRO A 9 -17.73 6.99 1.50
CA PRO A 9 -17.08 7.31 0.24
C PRO A 9 -15.63 7.72 0.44
N ARG A 10 -14.86 7.67 -0.66
CA ARG A 10 -13.43 7.99 -0.60
C ARG A 10 -13.17 9.38 -0.01
N GLU A 11 -13.99 10.36 -0.35
CA GLU A 11 -13.83 11.73 0.13
C GLU A 11 -13.92 11.81 1.66
N LYS A 12 -14.79 11.03 2.26
CA LYS A 12 -14.92 10.99 3.72
C LYS A 12 -13.68 10.39 4.37
N TRP A 13 -13.12 9.35 3.77
CA TRP A 13 -11.87 8.77 4.25
C TRP A 13 -10.73 9.77 4.16
N LEU A 14 -10.63 10.51 3.06
CA LEU A 14 -9.58 11.52 2.90
C LEU A 14 -9.70 12.63 3.93
N GLU A 15 -10.92 13.06 4.25
CA GLU A 15 -11.13 14.04 5.30
C GLU A 15 -10.63 13.55 6.66
N LEU A 16 -10.91 12.26 6.98
CA LEU A 16 -10.52 11.67 8.24
C LEU A 16 -9.01 11.54 8.39
N ILE A 17 -8.28 11.35 7.30
CA ILE A 17 -6.83 11.12 7.34
C ILE A 17 -6.01 12.36 6.98
N GLY A 18 -6.62 13.52 6.88
CA GLY A 18 -5.90 14.78 6.79
C GLY A 18 -6.02 15.56 5.49
N GLY A 19 -7.04 15.26 4.67
CA GLY A 19 -7.35 16.10 3.51
C GLY A 19 -6.58 15.74 2.26
N ASP A 20 -6.10 16.72 1.53
CA ASP A 20 -5.49 16.52 0.21
C ASP A 20 -4.29 15.61 0.26
N ILE A 21 -4.31 14.56 -0.57
CA ILE A 21 -3.24 13.60 -0.69
C ILE A 21 -2.71 13.67 -2.12
N PRO A 22 -1.43 13.98 -2.32
CA PRO A 22 -0.86 13.99 -3.65
C PRO A 22 -0.95 12.59 -4.26
N MET A 23 -1.42 12.49 -5.49
CA MET A 23 -1.42 11.23 -6.21
C MET A 23 0.02 10.90 -6.60
N GLY A 24 0.55 9.82 -6.03
CA GLY A 24 1.89 9.36 -6.36
C GLY A 24 1.91 8.47 -7.58
N ASN A 25 3.09 8.25 -8.12
CA ASN A 25 3.31 7.32 -9.22
C ASN A 25 4.04 6.07 -8.72
N ASP A 26 3.78 5.70 -7.47
CA ASP A 26 4.51 4.62 -6.80
C ASP A 26 3.64 3.40 -6.59
N ILE A 27 4.29 2.24 -6.63
CA ILE A 27 3.73 0.99 -6.12
C ILE A 27 4.09 0.94 -4.64
N LEU A 28 3.07 0.83 -3.78
CA LEU A 28 3.29 0.70 -2.35
C LEU A 28 3.29 -0.77 -1.97
N CYS A 29 4.37 -1.22 -1.32
CA CYS A 29 4.50 -2.60 -0.88
C CYS A 29 4.37 -2.69 0.64
N PHE A 30 3.52 -3.58 1.10
CA PHE A 30 3.28 -3.82 2.53
C PHE A 30 3.06 -5.31 2.74
N PHE A 31 4.08 -6.03 3.24
CA PHE A 31 4.02 -7.47 3.44
C PHE A 31 4.23 -7.81 4.90
N LEU A 32 3.39 -8.71 5.42
CA LEU A 32 3.50 -9.22 6.78
C LEU A 32 4.35 -10.48 6.84
N ALA A 33 4.35 -11.29 5.78
CA ALA A 33 5.17 -12.49 5.70
C ALA A 33 6.54 -12.17 5.08
N ASP A 34 7.59 -12.77 5.63
CA ASP A 34 8.94 -12.59 5.14
C ASP A 34 9.22 -13.61 4.02
N ASN A 35 8.75 -13.30 2.83
CA ASN A 35 8.84 -14.18 1.67
C ASN A 35 9.64 -13.51 0.55
N PRO A 36 10.88 -13.96 0.29
CA PRO A 36 11.71 -13.36 -0.76
C PRO A 36 11.10 -13.40 -2.15
N ALA A 37 10.21 -14.37 -2.43
CA ALA A 37 9.57 -14.47 -3.73
C ALA A 37 8.67 -13.26 -4.06
N TYR A 38 8.17 -12.57 -3.04
CA TYR A 38 7.39 -11.35 -3.25
C TYR A 38 8.20 -10.29 -4.01
N TRP A 39 9.48 -10.16 -3.68
CA TRP A 39 10.33 -9.12 -4.28
C TRP A 39 10.59 -9.37 -5.75
N THR A 40 10.65 -10.64 -6.17
CA THR A 40 10.74 -10.97 -7.59
C THR A 40 9.48 -10.51 -8.33
N GLN A 41 8.31 -10.72 -7.74
CA GLN A 41 7.05 -10.29 -8.33
C GLN A 41 6.95 -8.76 -8.38
N VAL A 42 7.40 -8.09 -7.32
CA VAL A 42 7.43 -6.62 -7.25
C VAL A 42 8.28 -6.07 -8.40
N GLU A 43 9.45 -6.63 -8.63
CA GLU A 43 10.33 -6.16 -9.69
C GLU A 43 9.72 -6.37 -11.07
N GLN A 44 9.06 -7.50 -11.29
CA GLN A 44 8.37 -7.76 -12.54
C GLN A 44 7.27 -6.73 -12.81
N ILE A 45 6.49 -6.41 -11.79
CA ILE A 45 5.41 -5.43 -11.91
C ILE A 45 5.99 -4.03 -12.14
N ARG A 46 7.06 -3.68 -11.42
CA ARG A 46 7.75 -2.40 -11.61
C ARG A 46 8.21 -2.22 -13.04
N GLN A 47 8.79 -3.27 -13.62
CA GLN A 47 9.28 -3.22 -15.00
C GLN A 47 8.13 -3.09 -16.01
N LYS A 48 7.01 -3.76 -15.75
CA LYS A 48 5.84 -3.70 -16.64
C LYS A 48 5.15 -2.34 -16.61
N THR A 49 5.08 -1.71 -15.45
CA THR A 49 4.32 -0.48 -15.27
C THR A 49 5.17 0.77 -15.43
N GLY A 50 6.47 0.67 -15.22
CA GLY A 50 7.36 1.83 -15.20
C GLY A 50 7.21 2.70 -13.96
N LEU A 51 6.45 2.24 -12.95
CA LEU A 51 6.24 2.99 -11.71
C LEU A 51 7.40 2.81 -10.75
N GLY A 52 7.59 3.77 -9.85
CA GLY A 52 8.50 3.62 -8.73
C GLY A 52 7.94 2.65 -7.70
N VAL A 53 8.78 2.27 -6.73
CA VAL A 53 8.37 1.38 -5.63
C VAL A 53 8.72 2.03 -4.31
N ARG A 54 7.79 1.98 -3.37
CA ARG A 54 8.02 2.40 -1.98
C ARG A 54 7.57 1.27 -1.07
N VAL A 55 8.36 0.97 -0.05
CA VAL A 55 8.12 -0.16 0.84
C VAL A 55 7.88 0.33 2.26
N ILE A 56 6.80 -0.16 2.88
CA ILE A 56 6.62 -0.01 4.33
C ILE A 56 7.24 -1.26 4.95
N PRO A 57 8.41 -1.16 5.62
CA PRO A 57 9.14 -2.34 6.06
C PRO A 57 8.51 -2.95 7.31
N ARG A 58 8.09 -4.21 7.20
CA ARG A 58 7.57 -5.00 8.31
C ARG A 58 8.36 -6.29 8.51
N THR A 59 9.24 -6.64 7.58
CA THR A 59 10.03 -7.87 7.60
C THR A 59 11.48 -7.53 7.30
N GLU A 60 12.38 -8.47 7.59
CA GLU A 60 13.79 -8.27 7.33
C GLU A 60 14.09 -8.18 5.83
N SER A 61 13.45 -9.01 5.02
CA SER A 61 13.64 -8.94 3.58
C SER A 61 13.18 -7.57 3.03
N ALA A 62 12.13 -6.98 3.61
CA ALA A 62 11.69 -5.64 3.24
C ALA A 62 12.76 -4.60 3.57
N LEU A 63 13.38 -4.69 4.75
CA LEU A 63 14.45 -3.78 5.14
C LEU A 63 15.67 -3.89 4.22
N GLN A 64 15.93 -5.07 3.69
CA GLN A 64 17.05 -5.34 2.80
C GLN A 64 16.73 -5.11 1.32
N SER A 65 15.49 -4.77 1.00
CA SER A 65 15.10 -4.52 -0.39
C SER A 65 15.85 -3.31 -0.95
N ALA A 66 16.02 -3.29 -2.26
CA ALA A 66 16.71 -2.20 -2.95
C ALA A 66 15.82 -0.97 -3.16
N TYR A 67 14.60 -0.99 -2.65
CA TYR A 67 13.62 0.07 -2.88
C TYR A 67 13.59 1.08 -1.73
N PRO A 68 13.15 2.33 -2.00
CA PRO A 68 12.97 3.32 -0.94
C PRO A 68 12.03 2.83 0.15
N LEU A 69 12.39 3.06 1.40
CA LEU A 69 11.62 2.63 2.56
C LEU A 69 10.87 3.80 3.19
N ALA A 70 9.62 3.57 3.58
CA ALA A 70 8.84 4.51 4.39
C ALA A 70 8.86 4.02 5.84
N LYS A 71 9.80 4.52 6.63
CA LYS A 71 9.97 4.12 8.03
C LYS A 71 9.21 5.05 8.97
N GLY A 72 8.87 4.55 10.15
CA GLY A 72 8.21 5.34 11.19
C GLY A 72 6.81 5.75 10.84
N VAL A 73 6.11 4.94 10.05
CA VAL A 73 4.77 5.27 9.55
C VAL A 73 3.73 5.10 10.66
N THR A 74 3.01 6.19 10.96
CA THR A 74 1.87 6.14 11.88
C THR A 74 0.64 5.56 11.16
N PRO A 75 -0.42 5.13 11.90
CA PRO A 75 -1.63 4.64 11.22
C PRO A 75 -2.23 5.64 10.24
N ALA A 76 -2.25 6.92 10.57
CA ALA A 76 -2.76 7.94 9.65
C ALA A 76 -1.90 8.06 8.41
N GLN A 77 -0.57 8.04 8.56
CA GLN A 77 0.35 8.09 7.44
C GLN A 77 0.23 6.84 6.56
N TRP A 78 0.00 5.67 7.16
CA TRP A 78 -0.22 4.43 6.43
C TRP A 78 -1.42 4.55 5.49
N LEU A 79 -2.53 5.09 6.00
CA LEU A 79 -3.72 5.31 5.17
C LEU A 79 -3.45 6.31 4.05
N ARG A 80 -2.70 7.37 4.33
CA ARG A 80 -2.35 8.37 3.33
C ARG A 80 -1.47 7.77 2.23
N LEU A 81 -0.53 6.92 2.60
CA LEU A 81 0.32 6.24 1.62
C LEU A 81 -0.51 5.33 0.69
N ILE A 82 -1.47 4.60 1.26
CA ILE A 82 -2.37 3.76 0.46
C ILE A 82 -3.21 4.63 -0.48
N ALA A 83 -3.79 5.69 0.03
CA ALA A 83 -4.66 6.56 -0.76
C ALA A 83 -3.92 7.22 -1.92
N GLY A 84 -2.65 7.59 -1.72
CA GLY A 84 -1.84 8.25 -2.74
C GLY A 84 -1.08 7.32 -3.67
N ALA A 85 -1.10 6.01 -3.42
CA ALA A 85 -0.37 5.06 -4.25
C ALA A 85 -1.08 4.82 -5.59
N SER A 86 -0.31 4.56 -6.63
CA SER A 86 -0.89 4.10 -7.90
C SER A 86 -1.38 2.67 -7.82
N MET A 87 -0.72 1.85 -7.00
CA MET A 87 -1.05 0.45 -6.79
C MET A 87 -0.49 0.01 -5.45
N VAL A 88 -1.19 -0.92 -4.78
CA VAL A 88 -0.71 -1.55 -3.55
C VAL A 88 -0.44 -3.02 -3.81
N LEU A 89 0.72 -3.50 -3.39
CA LEU A 89 1.05 -4.93 -3.38
C LEU A 89 1.19 -5.36 -1.93
N THR A 90 0.42 -6.35 -1.52
CA THR A 90 0.38 -6.77 -0.12
C THR A 90 -0.06 -8.23 0.00
N ASP A 91 0.29 -8.85 1.14
CA ASP A 91 -0.27 -10.14 1.56
C ASP A 91 -1.26 -9.98 2.72
N SER A 92 -1.60 -8.75 3.05
CA SER A 92 -2.45 -8.42 4.19
C SER A 92 -3.88 -8.13 3.75
N PHE A 93 -4.85 -8.83 4.33
CA PHE A 93 -6.27 -8.52 4.10
C PHE A 93 -6.64 -7.13 4.57
N HIS A 94 -6.02 -6.66 5.65
CA HIS A 94 -6.28 -5.31 6.18
C HIS A 94 -5.88 -4.25 5.17
N ALA A 95 -4.66 -4.36 4.62
CA ALA A 95 -4.18 -3.41 3.62
C ALA A 95 -5.03 -3.49 2.35
N ALA A 96 -5.43 -4.68 1.94
CA ALA A 96 -6.29 -4.85 0.78
C ALA A 96 -7.66 -4.22 1.00
N ALA A 97 -8.25 -4.38 2.19
CA ALA A 97 -9.54 -3.79 2.52
C ALA A 97 -9.49 -2.27 2.49
N PHE A 98 -8.46 -1.67 3.09
CA PHE A 98 -8.30 -0.22 3.07
C PHE A 98 -7.99 0.31 1.67
N SER A 99 -7.24 -0.45 0.86
CA SER A 99 -7.01 -0.08 -0.54
C SER A 99 -8.33 0.00 -1.29
N LEU A 100 -9.22 -0.96 -1.08
CA LEU A 100 -10.54 -0.97 -1.69
C LEU A 100 -11.38 0.23 -1.25
N LEU A 101 -11.39 0.51 0.06
CA LEU A 101 -12.14 1.65 0.61
C LEU A 101 -11.64 2.98 0.07
N LEU A 102 -10.34 3.10 -0.16
CA LEU A 102 -9.71 4.32 -0.67
C LEU A 102 -9.65 4.34 -2.20
N HIS A 103 -10.25 3.37 -2.85
CA HIS A 103 -10.31 3.24 -4.32
C HIS A 103 -8.92 3.16 -4.96
N THR A 104 -7.98 2.52 -4.27
CA THR A 104 -6.63 2.30 -4.76
C THR A 104 -6.51 0.88 -5.29
N PRO A 105 -6.01 0.68 -6.53
CA PRO A 105 -5.80 -0.67 -7.05
C PRO A 105 -4.89 -1.48 -6.13
N CYS A 106 -5.25 -2.73 -5.89
CA CYS A 106 -4.50 -3.59 -4.97
C CYS A 106 -4.39 -5.00 -5.55
N THR A 107 -3.21 -5.59 -5.42
CA THR A 107 -2.97 -6.99 -5.75
C THR A 107 -2.46 -7.70 -4.50
N ILE A 108 -3.10 -8.81 -4.15
CA ILE A 108 -2.67 -9.63 -3.02
C ILE A 108 -1.70 -10.69 -3.53
N LEU A 109 -0.50 -10.70 -2.95
CA LEU A 109 0.52 -11.71 -3.24
C LEU A 109 0.46 -12.82 -2.20
N ARG A 110 0.70 -14.03 -2.63
CA ARG A 110 0.70 -15.21 -1.75
C ARG A 110 1.84 -16.14 -2.06
#